data_972ecfb5469d2fb698dea9acc7beb402
#
_entry.id   972ecfb5469d2fb698dea9acc7beb402
#
_cell.length_a   1.000
_cell.length_b   1.000
_cell.length_c   1.000
_cell.angle_alpha   90.00
_cell.angle_beta   90.00
_cell.angle_gamma   90.00
#
_symmetry.space_group_name_H-M   'P 1'
#
loop_
_entity.id
_entity.type
_entity.pdbx_description
1 polymer ?
#
loop_
_entity_poly.entity_id
_entity_poly.type
_entity_poly.pdbx_seq_one_letter_code
_entity_poly.pdbx_strand_id
1 'polypeptide(L)'
;MSIKLDDYFDRDTFSRLKAAADQRETPFLVVDLKTIDRAYDELVDGFPFAKVYYAVKANPANEVLSLLRDKGSNFDIASIYELEKVLALGVKPEQISFGNTIKKARHIRAFYEKGVRLYATDSEADLRNIAKAAPGSKIYVRILTEGSTTADWPLSRKFGCQTDMAMDLLVLAKELGLEPYGISFHVGSQQRDIGAWDAAIAKVKVIFERLKEEDNIVLKMINMGGGFPANYITKT
;
A
#
# COMPACT_ATOMS: atom_id res chain seq x y z
N MET A 1 14.07 -14.72 -28.38
CA MET A 1 14.25 -13.28 -28.66
C MET A 1 15.48 -12.83 -27.90
N SER A 2 16.46 -12.20 -28.54
CA SER A 2 17.58 -11.60 -27.81
C SER A 2 17.08 -10.33 -27.13
N ILE A 3 17.33 -10.21 -25.84
CA ILE A 3 17.05 -9.00 -25.07
C ILE A 3 17.94 -7.89 -25.62
N LYS A 4 17.35 -6.81 -26.09
CA LYS A 4 18.10 -5.62 -26.48
C LYS A 4 18.16 -4.70 -25.27
N LEU A 5 19.34 -4.50 -24.72
CA LEU A 5 19.57 -3.64 -23.55
C LEU A 5 19.15 -2.20 -23.81
N ASP A 6 19.25 -1.74 -25.06
CA ASP A 6 18.82 -0.40 -25.49
C ASP A 6 17.30 -0.16 -25.32
N ASP A 7 16.49 -1.21 -25.17
CA ASP A 7 15.05 -1.07 -24.89
C ASP A 7 14.77 -0.70 -23.42
N TYR A 8 15.77 -0.82 -22.53
CA TYR A 8 15.61 -0.64 -21.07
C TYR A 8 16.52 0.44 -20.47
N PHE A 9 17.68 0.67 -21.09
CA PHE A 9 18.66 1.60 -20.60
C PHE A 9 19.15 2.49 -21.74
N ASP A 10 19.22 3.80 -21.51
CA ASP A 10 20.02 4.67 -22.35
C ASP A 10 21.51 4.33 -22.19
N ARG A 11 22.32 4.78 -23.15
CA ARG A 11 23.75 4.47 -23.19
C ARG A 11 24.53 4.97 -21.96
N ASP A 12 24.16 6.12 -21.42
CA ASP A 12 24.78 6.70 -20.23
C ASP A 12 24.49 5.86 -19.00
N THR A 13 23.21 5.52 -18.78
CA THR A 13 22.79 4.65 -17.70
C THR A 13 23.45 3.29 -17.79
N PHE A 14 23.48 2.67 -18.98
CA PHE A 14 24.16 1.38 -19.16
C PHE A 14 25.65 1.47 -18.85
N SER A 15 26.34 2.53 -19.32
CA SER A 15 27.79 2.71 -19.05
C SER A 15 28.07 2.86 -17.55
N ARG A 16 27.25 3.60 -16.82
CA ARG A 16 27.37 3.76 -15.37
C ARG A 16 27.12 2.44 -14.62
N LEU A 17 26.10 1.68 -15.01
CA LEU A 17 25.81 0.38 -14.44
C LEU A 17 26.95 -0.61 -14.69
N LYS A 18 27.47 -0.64 -15.91
CA LYS A 18 28.62 -1.49 -16.27
C LYS A 18 29.88 -1.12 -15.48
N ALA A 19 30.22 0.16 -15.39
CA ALA A 19 31.37 0.61 -14.61
C ALA A 19 31.24 0.26 -13.12
N ALA A 20 30.04 0.34 -12.56
CA ALA A 20 29.78 -0.08 -11.18
C ALA A 20 29.89 -1.60 -11.01
N ALA A 21 29.48 -2.37 -12.01
CA ALA A 21 29.58 -3.82 -12.03
C ALA A 21 31.03 -4.31 -12.12
N ASP A 22 31.81 -3.71 -13.00
CA ASP A 22 33.23 -4.08 -13.22
C ASP A 22 34.11 -3.91 -11.96
N GLN A 23 33.63 -3.16 -10.96
CA GLN A 23 34.35 -2.89 -9.70
C GLN A 23 33.89 -3.76 -8.51
N ARG A 24 32.99 -4.71 -8.72
CA ARG A 24 32.37 -5.49 -7.64
C ARG A 24 32.37 -6.99 -7.97
N GLU A 25 32.53 -7.77 -6.92
CA GLU A 25 32.29 -9.21 -7.01
C GLU A 25 30.80 -9.52 -7.10
N THR A 26 30.43 -10.46 -7.95
CA THR A 26 29.04 -10.96 -8.06
C THR A 26 28.75 -12.02 -6.99
N PRO A 27 27.47 -12.16 -6.52
CA PRO A 27 26.30 -11.42 -6.95
C PRO A 27 26.09 -10.10 -6.20
N PHE A 28 25.55 -9.08 -6.87
CA PHE A 28 25.11 -7.83 -6.24
C PHE A 28 23.88 -7.26 -6.97
N LEU A 29 23.15 -6.38 -6.29
CA LEU A 29 22.00 -5.67 -6.83
C LEU A 29 22.36 -4.19 -7.02
N VAL A 30 21.99 -3.65 -8.17
CA VAL A 30 22.08 -2.21 -8.43
C VAL A 30 20.67 -1.62 -8.40
N VAL A 31 20.51 -0.55 -7.64
CA VAL A 31 19.25 0.21 -7.57
C VAL A 31 19.52 1.60 -8.15
N ASP A 32 18.83 1.93 -9.23
CA ASP A 32 18.92 3.26 -9.84
C ASP A 32 17.87 4.19 -9.22
N LEU A 33 18.31 5.10 -8.37
CA LEU A 33 17.46 6.06 -7.70
C LEU A 33 16.77 7.04 -8.68
N LYS A 34 17.40 7.36 -9.82
CA LYS A 34 16.77 8.21 -10.85
C LYS A 34 15.54 7.56 -11.47
N THR A 35 15.60 6.23 -11.64
CA THR A 35 14.44 5.46 -12.13
C THR A 35 13.29 5.48 -11.11
N ILE A 36 13.60 5.35 -9.82
CA ILE A 36 12.60 5.43 -8.74
C ILE A 36 11.99 6.84 -8.68
N ASP A 37 12.84 7.86 -8.75
CA ASP A 37 12.44 9.27 -8.77
C ASP A 37 11.42 9.57 -9.88
N ARG A 38 11.75 9.18 -11.10
CA ARG A 38 10.88 9.35 -12.27
C ARG A 38 9.57 8.55 -12.13
N ALA A 39 9.65 7.28 -11.72
CA ALA A 39 8.46 6.43 -11.57
C ALA A 39 7.50 6.98 -10.51
N TYR A 40 8.01 7.61 -9.45
CA TYR A 40 7.18 8.28 -8.46
C TYR A 40 6.47 9.49 -9.06
N ASP A 41 7.17 10.34 -9.82
CA ASP A 41 6.58 11.51 -10.48
C ASP A 41 5.51 11.11 -11.49
N GLU A 42 5.80 10.13 -12.35
CA GLU A 42 4.83 9.59 -13.32
C GLU A 42 3.54 9.09 -12.62
N LEU A 43 3.66 8.46 -11.45
CA LEU A 43 2.50 8.02 -10.68
C LEU A 43 1.72 9.20 -10.09
N VAL A 44 2.40 10.19 -9.53
CA VAL A 44 1.76 11.39 -8.96
C VAL A 44 1.07 12.22 -10.05
N ASP A 45 1.73 12.40 -11.20
CA ASP A 45 1.18 13.13 -12.34
C ASP A 45 -0.04 12.41 -12.95
N GLY A 46 -0.01 11.06 -12.98
CA GLY A 46 -1.13 10.24 -13.44
C GLY A 46 -2.34 10.24 -12.49
N PHE A 47 -2.10 10.46 -11.20
CA PHE A 47 -3.12 10.47 -10.15
C PHE A 47 -3.05 11.73 -9.27
N PRO A 48 -3.24 12.94 -9.84
CA PRO A 48 -3.04 14.20 -9.10
C PRO A 48 -4.03 14.42 -7.95
N PHE A 49 -5.13 13.66 -7.91
CA PHE A 49 -6.14 13.67 -6.85
C PHE A 49 -5.87 12.65 -5.74
N ALA A 50 -4.86 11.77 -5.90
CA ALA A 50 -4.56 10.71 -4.96
C ALA A 50 -3.30 11.02 -4.13
N LYS A 51 -3.19 10.36 -2.98
CA LYS A 51 -1.99 10.34 -2.16
C LYS A 51 -1.27 9.02 -2.35
N VAL A 52 0.01 9.06 -2.67
CA VAL A 52 0.84 7.86 -2.76
C VAL A 52 1.26 7.42 -1.37
N TYR A 53 1.02 6.15 -1.05
CA TYR A 53 1.53 5.48 0.14
C TYR A 53 2.51 4.38 -0.30
N TYR A 54 3.80 4.65 -0.18
CA TYR A 54 4.83 3.69 -0.56
C TYR A 54 4.85 2.51 0.40
N ALA A 55 4.67 1.30 -0.12
CA ALA A 55 4.76 0.08 0.68
C ALA A 55 6.24 -0.26 0.96
N VAL A 56 6.68 -0.03 2.19
CA VAL A 56 8.10 -0.16 2.60
C VAL A 56 8.67 -1.54 2.32
N LYS A 57 7.84 -2.58 2.40
CA LYS A 57 8.24 -3.97 2.07
C LYS A 57 8.80 -4.15 0.65
N ALA A 58 8.49 -3.23 -0.28
CA ALA A 58 8.96 -3.34 -1.68
C ALA A 58 10.47 -3.12 -1.77
N ASN A 59 10.99 -2.07 -1.12
CA ASN A 59 12.42 -1.84 -0.94
C ASN A 59 12.65 -0.97 0.30
N PRO A 60 13.14 -1.53 1.41
CA PRO A 60 13.34 -0.82 2.66
C PRO A 60 14.72 -0.12 2.77
N ALA A 61 15.47 0.04 1.68
CA ALA A 61 16.75 0.74 1.72
C ALA A 61 16.56 2.21 2.13
N ASN A 62 17.44 2.71 2.99
CA ASN A 62 17.35 4.08 3.51
C ASN A 62 17.38 5.12 2.40
N GLU A 63 18.17 4.88 1.36
CA GLU A 63 18.30 5.76 0.20
C GLU A 63 16.98 5.89 -0.56
N VAL A 64 16.25 4.78 -0.75
CA VAL A 64 14.94 4.77 -1.39
C VAL A 64 13.90 5.49 -0.52
N LEU A 65 13.86 5.16 0.78
CA LEU A 65 12.92 5.76 1.71
C LEU A 65 13.16 7.27 1.88
N SER A 66 14.41 7.70 1.92
CA SER A 66 14.78 9.12 2.01
C SER A 66 14.37 9.88 0.76
N LEU A 67 14.64 9.34 -0.43
CA LEU A 67 14.21 9.91 -1.69
C LEU A 67 12.69 10.13 -1.71
N LEU A 68 11.93 9.09 -1.38
CA LEU A 68 10.46 9.16 -1.41
C LEU A 68 9.90 10.09 -0.32
N ARG A 69 10.52 10.12 0.87
CA ARG A 69 10.17 11.11 1.91
C ARG A 69 10.36 12.55 1.40
N ASP A 70 11.49 12.83 0.75
CA ASP A 70 11.83 14.17 0.25
C ASP A 70 10.89 14.59 -0.88
N LYS A 71 10.31 13.64 -1.60
CA LYS A 71 9.25 13.84 -2.60
C LYS A 71 7.84 13.98 -1.99
N GLY A 72 7.71 13.85 -0.66
CA GLY A 72 6.43 14.01 0.03
C GLY A 72 5.54 12.77 0.03
N SER A 73 6.09 11.58 -0.25
CA SER A 73 5.35 10.32 -0.16
C SER A 73 4.85 10.06 1.26
N ASN A 74 3.70 9.38 1.35
CA ASN A 74 3.30 8.70 2.56
C ASN A 74 3.82 7.24 2.52
N PHE A 75 3.67 6.51 3.64
CA PHE A 75 4.25 5.19 3.78
C PHE A 75 3.21 4.19 4.31
N ASP A 76 3.09 3.06 3.62
CA ASP A 76 2.33 1.90 4.09
C ASP A 76 3.29 0.90 4.73
N ILE A 77 3.07 0.59 5.99
CA ILE A 77 3.96 -0.21 6.82
C ILE A 77 3.26 -1.45 7.38
N ALA A 78 3.99 -2.55 7.44
CA ALA A 78 3.48 -3.84 7.88
C ALA A 78 4.09 -4.32 9.21
N SER A 79 5.12 -3.66 9.74
CA SER A 79 5.85 -4.11 10.92
C SER A 79 6.39 -2.97 11.76
N ILE A 80 6.71 -3.28 13.03
CA ILE A 80 7.34 -2.32 13.96
C ILE A 80 8.73 -1.88 13.45
N TYR A 81 9.47 -2.77 12.79
CA TYR A 81 10.80 -2.47 12.24
C TYR A 81 10.74 -1.45 11.11
N GLU A 82 9.71 -1.54 10.25
CA GLU A 82 9.47 -0.55 9.20
C GLU A 82 9.06 0.79 9.81
N LEU A 83 8.22 0.80 10.87
CA LEU A 83 7.85 2.01 11.60
C LEU A 83 9.09 2.73 12.15
N GLU A 84 9.92 2.01 12.89
CA GLU A 84 11.15 2.57 13.47
C GLU A 84 12.06 3.16 12.40
N LYS A 85 12.19 2.45 11.28
CA LYS A 85 13.01 2.87 10.14
C LYS A 85 12.51 4.18 9.52
N VAL A 86 11.23 4.30 9.18
CA VAL A 86 10.70 5.50 8.53
C VAL A 86 10.66 6.70 9.49
N LEU A 87 10.38 6.47 10.79
CA LEU A 87 10.44 7.53 11.80
C LEU A 87 11.88 8.03 12.01
N ALA A 88 12.88 7.15 12.01
CA ALA A 88 14.29 7.54 12.11
C ALA A 88 14.75 8.39 10.90
N LEU A 89 14.10 8.24 9.76
CA LEU A 89 14.31 9.09 8.58
C LEU A 89 13.51 10.41 8.62
N GLY A 90 12.72 10.67 9.67
CA GLY A 90 11.96 11.91 9.85
C GLY A 90 10.60 11.93 9.17
N VAL A 91 10.06 10.78 8.76
CA VAL A 91 8.67 10.68 8.28
C VAL A 91 7.72 10.99 9.43
N LYS A 92 6.72 11.84 9.19
CA LYS A 92 5.74 12.20 10.20
C LYS A 92 4.71 11.10 10.41
N PRO A 93 4.23 10.85 11.64
CA PRO A 93 3.23 9.81 11.93
C PRO A 93 1.94 9.91 11.08
N GLU A 94 1.54 11.14 10.72
CA GLU A 94 0.35 11.40 9.90
C GLU A 94 0.50 10.91 8.45
N GLN A 95 1.73 10.68 8.00
CA GLN A 95 2.06 10.14 6.69
C GLN A 95 2.12 8.60 6.69
N ILE A 96 1.79 7.96 7.82
CA ILE A 96 1.97 6.52 7.99
C ILE A 96 0.62 5.82 8.11
N SER A 97 0.47 4.72 7.36
CA SER A 97 -0.60 3.75 7.46
C SER A 97 -0.06 2.41 7.98
N PHE A 98 -0.73 1.82 8.98
CA PHE A 98 -0.46 0.43 9.36
C PHE A 98 -1.34 -0.50 8.50
N GLY A 99 -0.82 -0.85 7.31
CA GLY A 99 -1.58 -1.53 6.27
C GLY A 99 -1.67 -3.05 6.40
N ASN A 100 -1.05 -3.65 7.42
CA ASN A 100 -1.18 -5.09 7.66
C ASN A 100 -2.45 -5.38 8.45
N THR A 101 -3.31 -6.27 7.94
CA THR A 101 -4.56 -6.67 8.62
C THR A 101 -4.33 -7.64 9.78
N ILE A 102 -3.15 -8.27 9.87
CA ILE A 102 -2.77 -9.15 11.00
C ILE A 102 -1.75 -8.43 11.87
N LYS A 103 -2.15 -8.06 13.10
CA LYS A 103 -1.33 -7.26 14.00
C LYS A 103 -1.30 -7.83 15.42
N LYS A 104 -0.15 -7.76 16.07
CA LYS A 104 -0.06 -8.03 17.51
C LYS A 104 -0.53 -6.81 18.30
N ALA A 105 -1.33 -6.99 19.34
CA ALA A 105 -1.83 -5.89 20.16
C ALA A 105 -0.72 -4.96 20.67
N ARG A 106 0.45 -5.51 21.05
CA ARG A 106 1.62 -4.71 21.45
C ARG A 106 2.16 -3.81 20.32
N HIS A 107 2.08 -4.25 19.05
CA HIS A 107 2.50 -3.43 17.91
C HIS A 107 1.49 -2.34 17.61
N ILE A 108 0.18 -2.62 17.70
CA ILE A 108 -0.87 -1.59 17.58
C ILE A 108 -0.62 -0.47 18.60
N ARG A 109 -0.36 -0.82 19.86
CA ARG A 109 -0.05 0.15 20.91
C ARG A 109 1.21 0.97 20.58
N ALA A 110 2.29 0.33 20.15
CA ALA A 110 3.54 1.00 19.81
C ALA A 110 3.35 2.01 18.66
N PHE A 111 2.57 1.65 17.63
CA PHE A 111 2.20 2.56 16.55
C PHE A 111 1.41 3.76 17.06
N TYR A 112 0.41 3.50 17.92
CA TYR A 112 -0.41 4.56 18.51
C TYR A 112 0.39 5.54 19.37
N GLU A 113 1.29 5.03 20.20
CA GLU A 113 2.20 5.83 21.05
C GLU A 113 3.16 6.69 20.21
N LYS A 114 3.53 6.23 19.01
CA LYS A 114 4.32 6.99 18.03
C LYS A 114 3.51 7.98 17.19
N GLY A 115 2.19 8.07 17.42
CA GLY A 115 1.33 9.05 16.75
C GLY A 115 0.61 8.53 15.50
N VAL A 116 0.80 7.29 15.07
CA VAL A 116 0.08 6.71 13.93
C VAL A 116 -1.40 6.54 14.28
N ARG A 117 -2.28 6.91 13.37
CA ARG A 117 -3.75 6.90 13.58
C ARG A 117 -4.53 6.23 12.45
N LEU A 118 -3.89 5.65 11.45
CA LEU A 118 -4.54 5.01 10.30
C LEU A 118 -4.21 3.52 10.27
N TYR A 119 -5.23 2.66 10.39
CA TYR A 119 -5.08 1.22 10.55
C TYR A 119 -5.98 0.45 9.59
N ALA A 120 -5.40 -0.55 8.91
CA ALA A 120 -6.13 -1.56 8.16
C ALA A 120 -6.69 -2.63 9.08
N THR A 121 -7.85 -3.18 8.76
CA THR A 121 -8.36 -4.41 9.37
C THR A 121 -9.20 -5.22 8.38
N ASP A 122 -9.47 -6.48 8.69
CA ASP A 122 -10.37 -7.36 7.95
C ASP A 122 -11.07 -8.38 8.87
N SER A 123 -11.01 -8.16 10.20
CA SER A 123 -11.61 -9.07 11.17
C SER A 123 -12.03 -8.34 12.45
N GLU A 124 -13.08 -8.85 13.09
CA GLU A 124 -13.60 -8.32 14.35
C GLU A 124 -12.54 -8.41 15.48
N ALA A 125 -11.83 -9.52 15.56
CA ALA A 125 -10.82 -9.72 16.61
C ALA A 125 -9.70 -8.66 16.52
N ASP A 126 -9.22 -8.36 15.32
CA ASP A 126 -8.20 -7.32 15.11
C ASP A 126 -8.79 -5.93 15.39
N LEU A 127 -10.01 -5.64 14.93
CA LEU A 127 -10.69 -4.38 15.20
C LEU A 127 -10.86 -4.10 16.70
N ARG A 128 -11.27 -5.09 17.48
CA ARG A 128 -11.34 -4.98 18.95
C ARG A 128 -9.98 -4.76 19.61
N ASN A 129 -8.92 -5.37 19.07
CA ASN A 129 -7.56 -5.10 19.52
C ASN A 129 -7.14 -3.66 19.21
N ILE A 130 -7.51 -3.14 18.05
CA ILE A 130 -7.25 -1.73 17.69
C ILE A 130 -7.99 -0.80 18.64
N ALA A 131 -9.27 -1.03 18.89
CA ALA A 131 -10.07 -0.19 19.80
C ALA A 131 -9.44 -0.11 21.21
N LYS A 132 -8.92 -1.22 21.73
CA LYS A 132 -8.26 -1.28 23.06
C LYS A 132 -6.89 -0.63 23.07
N ALA A 133 -6.09 -0.78 22.02
CA ALA A 133 -4.69 -0.39 22.00
C ALA A 133 -4.43 0.97 21.33
N ALA A 134 -5.38 1.44 20.49
CA ALA A 134 -5.28 2.66 19.69
C ALA A 134 -6.65 3.36 19.59
N PRO A 135 -7.25 3.80 20.72
CA PRO A 135 -8.58 4.39 20.73
C PRO A 135 -8.67 5.64 19.85
N GLY A 136 -9.84 5.88 19.24
CA GLY A 136 -10.09 7.02 18.36
C GLY A 136 -9.37 6.98 17.01
N SER A 137 -8.71 5.88 16.68
CA SER A 137 -7.98 5.74 15.41
C SER A 137 -8.91 5.57 14.21
N LYS A 138 -8.40 5.95 13.04
CA LYS A 138 -9.05 5.80 11.74
C LYS A 138 -8.93 4.37 11.24
N ILE A 139 -10.05 3.80 10.85
CA ILE A 139 -10.13 2.41 10.38
C ILE A 139 -10.50 2.37 8.91
N TYR A 140 -9.74 1.62 8.15
CA TYR A 140 -10.17 1.19 6.84
C TYR A 140 -10.19 -0.34 6.75
N VAL A 141 -11.25 -0.86 6.15
CA VAL A 141 -11.45 -2.30 6.04
C VAL A 141 -10.98 -2.79 4.68
N ARG A 142 -10.22 -3.87 4.68
CA ARG A 142 -9.79 -4.51 3.44
C ARG A 142 -10.83 -5.51 2.97
N ILE A 143 -11.31 -5.33 1.74
CA ILE A 143 -12.25 -6.24 1.09
C ILE A 143 -11.54 -7.20 0.13
N LEU A 144 -12.18 -8.36 -0.08
CA LEU A 144 -11.81 -9.30 -1.12
C LEU A 144 -12.23 -8.76 -2.49
N THR A 145 -11.31 -8.80 -3.43
CA THR A 145 -11.59 -8.70 -4.85
C THR A 145 -11.62 -10.11 -5.43
N GLU A 146 -12.50 -10.35 -6.40
CA GLU A 146 -12.46 -11.60 -7.15
C GLU A 146 -11.12 -11.67 -7.85
N GLY A 147 -10.36 -12.74 -7.54
CA GLY A 147 -9.01 -12.93 -8.05
C GLY A 147 -9.01 -12.82 -9.57
N SER A 148 -8.40 -11.79 -10.08
CA SER A 148 -8.37 -11.61 -11.51
C SER A 148 -7.49 -12.69 -12.11
N THR A 149 -8.04 -13.39 -13.08
CA THR A 149 -7.31 -14.33 -13.93
C THR A 149 -6.30 -13.60 -14.84
N THR A 150 -6.29 -12.27 -14.80
CA THR A 150 -5.50 -11.37 -15.65
C THR A 150 -4.27 -10.80 -14.96
N ALA A 151 -4.12 -10.97 -13.64
CA ALA A 151 -2.89 -10.61 -12.93
C ALA A 151 -1.83 -11.70 -13.09
N ASP A 152 -0.57 -11.32 -13.28
CA ASP A 152 0.55 -12.30 -13.36
C ASP A 152 0.68 -13.09 -12.05
N TRP A 153 0.40 -12.45 -10.91
CA TRP A 153 0.30 -13.08 -9.58
C TRP A 153 -1.06 -12.80 -8.94
N PRO A 154 -2.04 -13.70 -9.15
CA PRO A 154 -3.34 -13.61 -8.48
C PRO A 154 -3.16 -13.63 -6.97
N LEU A 155 -3.91 -12.79 -6.27
CA LEU A 155 -3.90 -12.82 -4.81
C LEU A 155 -4.54 -14.11 -4.30
N SER A 156 -3.88 -14.73 -3.32
CA SER A 156 -4.53 -15.73 -2.49
C SER A 156 -5.64 -15.06 -1.66
N ARG A 157 -6.68 -15.82 -1.28
CA ARG A 157 -7.73 -15.36 -0.35
C ARG A 157 -7.23 -15.21 1.09
N LYS A 158 -5.99 -14.73 1.24
CA LYS A 158 -5.29 -14.65 2.53
C LYS A 158 -5.74 -13.45 3.36
N PHE A 159 -6.07 -12.35 2.71
CA PHE A 159 -6.43 -11.08 3.34
C PHE A 159 -7.69 -10.51 2.73
N GLY A 160 -8.44 -9.79 3.57
CA GLY A 160 -9.68 -9.16 3.20
C GLY A 160 -10.91 -9.96 3.61
N CYS A 161 -12.01 -9.28 3.78
CA CYS A 161 -13.32 -9.86 4.12
C CYS A 161 -14.35 -9.61 3.01
N GLN A 162 -15.49 -10.27 3.11
CA GLN A 162 -16.62 -10.03 2.21
C GLN A 162 -17.23 -8.65 2.46
N THR A 163 -17.98 -8.15 1.49
CA THR A 163 -18.58 -6.81 1.50
C THR A 163 -19.49 -6.58 2.72
N ASP A 164 -20.35 -7.56 3.03
CA ASP A 164 -21.28 -7.44 4.19
C ASP A 164 -20.49 -7.38 5.51
N MET A 165 -19.51 -8.25 5.69
CA MET A 165 -18.63 -8.20 6.86
C MET A 165 -17.86 -6.87 6.94
N ALA A 166 -17.48 -6.28 5.82
CA ALA A 166 -16.79 -4.99 5.84
C ALA A 166 -17.68 -3.87 6.35
N MET A 167 -18.96 -3.88 6.00
CA MET A 167 -19.96 -2.94 6.54
C MET A 167 -20.16 -3.16 8.04
N ASP A 168 -20.37 -4.41 8.48
CA ASP A 168 -20.51 -4.76 9.90
C ASP A 168 -19.29 -4.29 10.71
N LEU A 169 -18.07 -4.46 10.20
CA LEU A 169 -16.85 -4.01 10.86
C LEU A 169 -16.77 -2.48 10.97
N LEU A 170 -17.25 -1.73 9.99
CA LEU A 170 -17.25 -0.27 10.06
C LEU A 170 -18.33 0.27 11.01
N VAL A 171 -19.50 -0.38 11.09
CA VAL A 171 -20.52 -0.09 12.11
C VAL A 171 -19.94 -0.38 13.50
N LEU A 172 -19.36 -1.56 13.70
CA LEU A 172 -18.73 -1.92 14.97
C LEU A 172 -17.56 -0.98 15.33
N ALA A 173 -16.80 -0.48 14.34
CA ALA A 173 -15.75 0.50 14.59
C ALA A 173 -16.31 1.78 15.23
N LYS A 174 -17.44 2.29 14.72
CA LYS A 174 -18.15 3.45 15.28
C LYS A 174 -18.62 3.18 16.71
N GLU A 175 -19.22 2.02 16.97
CA GLU A 175 -19.66 1.61 18.30
C GLU A 175 -18.52 1.50 19.32
N LEU A 176 -17.34 1.08 18.86
CA LEU A 176 -16.14 0.97 19.69
C LEU A 176 -15.37 2.30 19.85
N GLY A 177 -15.92 3.42 19.36
CA GLY A 177 -15.30 4.75 19.47
C GLY A 177 -14.09 4.96 18.54
N LEU A 178 -13.98 4.17 17.48
CA LEU A 178 -13.04 4.36 16.39
C LEU A 178 -13.68 5.23 15.29
N GLU A 179 -12.87 5.79 14.38
CA GLU A 179 -13.36 6.51 13.21
C GLU A 179 -13.44 5.57 12.00
N PRO A 180 -14.64 5.15 11.53
CA PRO A 180 -14.82 4.49 10.24
C PRO A 180 -14.33 5.43 9.15
N TYR A 181 -13.28 5.05 8.43
CA TYR A 181 -12.59 6.00 7.56
C TYR A 181 -12.59 5.61 6.09
N GLY A 182 -12.51 4.33 5.77
CA GLY A 182 -12.47 3.93 4.38
C GLY A 182 -12.46 2.44 4.11
N ILE A 183 -12.30 2.13 2.83
CA ILE A 183 -12.18 0.78 2.30
C ILE A 183 -10.86 0.64 1.55
N SER A 184 -10.25 -0.53 1.63
CA SER A 184 -9.12 -0.91 0.80
C SER A 184 -9.37 -2.22 0.05
N PHE A 185 -8.72 -2.35 -1.08
CA PHE A 185 -8.67 -3.58 -1.86
C PHE A 185 -7.32 -3.73 -2.57
N HIS A 186 -7.11 -4.87 -3.21
CA HIS A 186 -5.94 -5.09 -4.05
C HIS A 186 -6.32 -6.05 -5.18
N VAL A 187 -6.04 -5.67 -6.41
CA VAL A 187 -6.48 -6.39 -7.62
C VAL A 187 -5.53 -7.49 -8.10
N GLY A 188 -4.44 -7.74 -7.38
CA GLY A 188 -3.38 -8.65 -7.79
C GLY A 188 -2.13 -7.91 -8.27
N SER A 189 -0.97 -8.57 -8.24
CA SER A 189 0.29 -7.97 -8.68
C SER A 189 0.43 -8.08 -10.19
N GLN A 190 1.01 -7.06 -10.83
CA GLN A 190 1.13 -6.99 -12.30
C GLN A 190 -0.23 -7.16 -12.98
N GLN A 191 -1.21 -6.38 -12.55
CA GLN A 191 -2.54 -6.40 -13.12
C GLN A 191 -2.57 -5.61 -14.43
N ARG A 192 -2.86 -6.29 -15.53
CA ARG A 192 -2.87 -5.70 -16.88
C ARG A 192 -4.28 -5.31 -17.35
N ASP A 193 -5.30 -5.75 -16.62
CA ASP A 193 -6.70 -5.46 -16.91
C ASP A 193 -7.20 -4.32 -16.03
N ILE A 194 -7.44 -3.16 -16.60
CA ILE A 194 -8.01 -1.99 -15.92
C ILE A 194 -9.39 -2.30 -15.36
N GLY A 195 -10.18 -3.15 -16.02
CA GLY A 195 -11.49 -3.57 -15.54
C GLY A 195 -11.50 -4.22 -14.16
N ALA A 196 -10.35 -4.74 -13.70
CA ALA A 196 -10.23 -5.27 -12.34
C ALA A 196 -10.39 -4.19 -11.26
N TRP A 197 -9.92 -2.97 -11.52
CA TRP A 197 -10.15 -1.83 -10.63
C TRP A 197 -11.59 -1.33 -10.68
N ASP A 198 -12.19 -1.30 -11.88
CA ASP A 198 -13.59 -0.88 -12.04
C ASP A 198 -14.55 -1.76 -11.24
N ALA A 199 -14.39 -3.08 -11.31
CA ALA A 199 -15.18 -4.02 -10.52
C ALA A 199 -15.02 -3.83 -9.01
N ALA A 200 -13.79 -3.57 -8.55
CA ALA A 200 -13.52 -3.30 -7.14
C ALA A 200 -14.11 -1.97 -6.68
N ILE A 201 -13.98 -0.92 -7.49
CA ILE A 201 -14.55 0.42 -7.21
C ILE A 201 -16.08 0.36 -7.18
N ALA A 202 -16.72 -0.41 -8.05
CA ALA A 202 -18.17 -0.62 -8.01
C ALA A 202 -18.64 -1.22 -6.68
N LYS A 203 -17.92 -2.22 -6.14
CA LYS A 203 -18.20 -2.78 -4.80
C LYS A 203 -18.03 -1.72 -3.70
N VAL A 204 -16.95 -0.94 -3.77
CA VAL A 204 -16.69 0.14 -2.80
C VAL A 204 -17.79 1.18 -2.83
N LYS A 205 -18.28 1.56 -4.00
CA LYS A 205 -19.40 2.50 -4.14
C LYS A 205 -20.64 2.04 -3.36
N VAL A 206 -21.03 0.78 -3.52
CA VAL A 206 -22.17 0.19 -2.81
C VAL A 206 -21.97 0.28 -1.29
N ILE A 207 -20.78 -0.03 -0.79
CA ILE A 207 -20.47 0.08 0.65
C ILE A 207 -20.62 1.52 1.15
N PHE A 208 -20.08 2.51 0.40
CA PHE A 208 -20.15 3.92 0.76
C PHE A 208 -21.59 4.43 0.81
N GLU A 209 -22.41 4.07 -0.18
CA GLU A 209 -23.82 4.47 -0.28
C GLU A 209 -24.63 3.85 0.86
N ARG A 210 -24.54 2.55 1.07
CA ARG A 210 -25.29 1.85 2.12
C ARG A 210 -24.93 2.33 3.52
N LEU A 211 -23.65 2.42 3.88
CA LEU A 211 -23.23 2.91 5.19
C LEU A 211 -23.67 4.35 5.46
N LYS A 212 -23.71 5.18 4.41
CA LYS A 212 -24.23 6.54 4.54
C LYS A 212 -25.73 6.56 4.79
N GLU A 213 -26.51 5.76 4.06
CA GLU A 213 -27.97 5.74 4.09
C GLU A 213 -28.51 4.99 5.31
N GLU A 214 -27.94 3.82 5.63
CA GLU A 214 -28.44 2.91 6.66
C GLU A 214 -27.89 3.26 8.07
N ASP A 215 -26.59 3.67 8.16
CA ASP A 215 -25.88 3.82 9.45
C ASP A 215 -25.39 5.25 9.75
N ASN A 216 -25.64 6.18 8.83
CA ASN A 216 -25.11 7.55 8.92
C ASN A 216 -23.58 7.57 9.11
N ILE A 217 -22.88 6.73 8.35
CA ILE A 217 -21.41 6.65 8.29
C ILE A 217 -20.92 7.18 6.96
N VAL A 218 -20.16 8.27 6.98
CA VAL A 218 -19.58 8.88 5.77
C VAL A 218 -18.11 8.52 5.70
N LEU A 219 -17.77 7.59 4.83
CA LEU A 219 -16.39 7.21 4.55
C LEU A 219 -15.67 8.28 3.72
N LYS A 220 -14.35 8.40 3.93
CA LYS A 220 -13.52 9.49 3.37
C LYS A 220 -12.35 8.98 2.53
N MET A 221 -12.11 7.66 2.47
CA MET A 221 -10.92 7.10 1.83
C MET A 221 -11.22 5.83 1.04
N ILE A 222 -10.64 5.76 -0.14
CA ILE A 222 -10.51 4.54 -0.92
C ILE A 222 -9.01 4.27 -1.08
N ASN A 223 -8.54 3.13 -0.58
CA ASN A 223 -7.18 2.65 -0.81
C ASN A 223 -7.22 1.57 -1.90
N MET A 224 -6.82 1.93 -3.09
CA MET A 224 -6.86 1.06 -4.27
C MET A 224 -5.79 -0.04 -4.24
N GLY A 225 -4.96 -0.08 -3.22
CA GLY A 225 -3.86 -1.03 -3.11
C GLY A 225 -2.75 -0.72 -4.10
N GLY A 226 -2.13 -1.78 -4.58
CA GLY A 226 -1.12 -1.73 -5.64
C GLY A 226 -1.58 -2.55 -6.84
N GLY A 227 -0.62 -3.19 -7.50
CA GLY A 227 -0.88 -4.05 -8.65
C GLY A 227 -0.63 -3.38 -9.98
N PHE A 228 -0.26 -2.10 -9.99
CA PHE A 228 0.12 -1.42 -11.23
C PHE A 228 1.26 -2.15 -11.91
N PRO A 229 1.14 -2.43 -13.23
CA PRO A 229 2.13 -3.21 -13.94
C PRO A 229 3.41 -2.41 -14.17
N ALA A 230 4.56 -3.06 -13.98
CA ALA A 230 5.87 -2.57 -14.37
C ALA A 230 6.38 -3.35 -15.58
N ASN A 231 7.21 -2.71 -16.41
CA ASN A 231 7.87 -3.37 -17.50
C ASN A 231 9.10 -4.14 -17.00
N TYR A 232 9.02 -5.46 -17.07
CA TYR A 232 10.18 -6.32 -16.87
C TYR A 232 10.86 -6.66 -18.21
N ILE A 233 12.16 -6.94 -18.17
CA ILE A 233 12.94 -7.34 -19.34
C ILE A 233 12.39 -8.62 -19.96
N THR A 234 11.93 -9.53 -19.14
CA THR A 234 11.22 -10.73 -19.59
C THR A 234 9.72 -10.47 -19.58
N LYS A 235 9.10 -10.49 -20.76
CA LYS A 235 7.65 -10.63 -20.84
C LYS A 235 7.29 -12.02 -20.32
N THR A 236 6.78 -12.11 -19.12
CA THR A 236 6.06 -13.32 -18.63
C THR A 236 4.72 -13.40 -19.29
#